data_2ffba2843ab5a9ad455244b98b6656ff
#
_entry.id   2ffba2843ab5a9ad455244b98b6656ff
#
_cell.length_a   1.000
_cell.length_b   1.000
_cell.length_c   1.000
_cell.angle_alpha   90.00
_cell.angle_beta   90.00
_cell.angle_gamma   90.00
#
_symmetry.space_group_name_H-M   'P 1'
#
loop_
_entity.id
_entity.type
_entity.pdbx_description
1 polymer ?
#
loop_
_entity_poly.entity_id
_entity_poly.type
_entity_poly.pdbx_seq_one_letter_code
_entity_poly.pdbx_strand_id
1 'polypeptide(L)'
;METIKSIFDKQKKILYLIIIFFFSTSINQYYGNLGVCPIDSFWFFNSGYDVLNGYYPFKDYWTIAGPFISFTQAFFFKMLGVSWFSYVLHASIFNFFISICTFYTLYKLKLNIHYSFLYALLVAVLAYPSAGTPYVDHHASILSMIAVFCFILALNTNLKIYWFLKVNFLIKIFK
;
A
#
# COMPACT_ATOMS: atom_id res chain seq x y z
N MET A 1 -13.68 -31.50 17.70
CA MET A 1 -12.73 -30.54 18.32
C MET A 1 -11.91 -29.78 17.30
N GLU A 2 -11.38 -30.41 16.25
CA GLU A 2 -10.62 -29.75 15.16
C GLU A 2 -11.44 -28.73 14.36
N THR A 3 -12.70 -29.00 14.06
CA THR A 3 -13.59 -28.09 13.31
C THR A 3 -13.83 -26.76 14.05
N ILE A 4 -14.02 -26.82 15.37
CA ILE A 4 -14.23 -25.62 16.20
C ILE A 4 -12.96 -24.77 16.24
N LYS A 5 -11.78 -25.38 16.41
CA LYS A 5 -10.49 -24.68 16.41
C LYS A 5 -10.22 -23.96 15.06
N SER A 6 -10.55 -24.62 13.95
CA SER A 6 -10.43 -24.06 12.61
C SER A 6 -11.32 -22.83 12.40
N ILE A 7 -12.56 -22.85 12.93
CA ILE A 7 -13.49 -21.70 12.88
C ILE A 7 -12.95 -20.54 13.69
N PHE A 8 -12.47 -20.76 14.92
CA PHE A 8 -11.88 -19.72 15.77
C PHE A 8 -10.63 -19.08 15.12
N ASP A 9 -9.77 -19.89 14.49
CA ASP A 9 -8.58 -19.38 13.80
C ASP A 9 -8.96 -18.53 12.58
N LYS A 10 -10.02 -18.91 11.86
CA LYS A 10 -10.55 -18.11 10.73
C LYS A 10 -11.12 -16.77 11.20
N GLN A 11 -11.91 -16.79 12.27
CA GLN A 11 -12.51 -15.56 12.86
C GLN A 11 -11.42 -14.60 13.37
N LYS A 12 -10.38 -15.10 14.06
CA LYS A 12 -9.24 -14.29 14.51
C LYS A 12 -8.52 -13.63 13.34
N LYS A 13 -8.30 -14.34 12.23
CA LYS A 13 -7.66 -13.75 11.04
C LYS A 13 -8.48 -12.60 10.48
N ILE A 14 -9.79 -12.79 10.34
CA ILE A 14 -10.69 -11.75 9.84
C ILE A 14 -10.65 -10.53 10.75
N LEU A 15 -10.74 -10.74 12.07
CA LEU A 15 -10.64 -9.65 13.05
C LEU A 15 -9.33 -8.86 12.92
N TYR A 16 -8.20 -9.56 12.81
CA TYR A 16 -6.90 -8.90 12.65
C TYR A 16 -6.79 -8.12 11.33
N LEU A 17 -7.34 -8.64 10.24
CA LEU A 17 -7.37 -7.92 8.97
C LEU A 17 -8.20 -6.64 9.07
N ILE A 18 -9.34 -6.69 9.75
CA ILE A 18 -10.19 -5.52 10.00
C ILE A 18 -9.43 -4.48 10.84
N ILE A 19 -8.77 -4.92 11.92
CA ILE A 19 -7.98 -4.02 12.77
C ILE A 19 -6.82 -3.41 11.98
N ILE A 20 -6.08 -4.19 11.21
CA ILE A 20 -4.99 -3.69 10.36
C ILE A 20 -5.51 -2.65 9.37
N PHE A 21 -6.66 -2.89 8.74
CA PHE A 21 -7.27 -1.94 7.81
C PHE A 21 -7.57 -0.60 8.49
N PHE A 22 -8.34 -0.62 9.56
CA PHE A 22 -8.70 0.63 10.25
C PHE A 22 -7.50 1.31 10.88
N PHE A 23 -6.59 0.57 11.49
CA PHE A 23 -5.40 1.15 12.10
C PHE A 23 -4.47 1.80 11.07
N SER A 24 -4.10 1.07 10.00
CA SER A 24 -3.17 1.58 8.99
C SER A 24 -3.74 2.77 8.21
N THR A 25 -5.05 2.75 7.92
CA THR A 25 -5.70 3.87 7.23
C THR A 25 -5.87 5.07 8.15
N SER A 26 -6.31 4.88 9.39
CA SER A 26 -6.52 5.97 10.33
C SER A 26 -5.23 6.65 10.74
N ILE A 27 -4.17 5.90 11.01
CA ILE A 27 -2.88 6.49 11.40
C ILE A 27 -2.29 7.29 10.24
N ASN A 28 -2.38 6.81 9.02
CA ASN A 28 -1.89 7.55 7.87
C ASN A 28 -2.76 8.78 7.57
N GLN A 29 -4.09 8.68 7.70
CA GLN A 29 -4.99 9.84 7.61
C GLN A 29 -4.65 10.90 8.67
N TYR A 30 -4.39 10.49 9.91
CA TYR A 30 -3.98 11.42 10.96
C TYR A 30 -2.70 12.18 10.56
N TYR A 31 -1.64 11.48 10.20
CA TYR A 31 -0.37 12.11 9.84
C TYR A 31 -0.44 12.92 8.54
N GLY A 32 -1.18 12.45 7.53
CA GLY A 32 -1.37 13.18 6.27
C GLY A 32 -2.17 14.49 6.41
N ASN A 33 -2.84 14.69 7.56
CA ASN A 33 -3.57 15.91 7.87
C ASN A 33 -2.85 16.81 8.90
N LEU A 34 -1.69 16.40 9.44
CA LEU A 34 -0.92 17.23 10.38
C LEU A 34 -0.19 18.39 9.71
N GLY A 35 0.13 18.26 8.45
CA GLY A 35 0.87 19.28 7.72
C GLY A 35 1.00 18.95 6.25
N VAL A 36 1.51 19.90 5.50
CA VAL A 36 1.71 19.80 4.04
C VAL A 36 3.17 20.11 3.76
N CYS A 37 3.86 19.25 3.03
CA CYS A 37 5.10 19.60 2.35
C CYS A 37 4.71 20.32 1.04
N PRO A 38 4.78 21.68 0.96
CA PRO A 38 4.07 22.41 -0.08
C PRO A 38 4.46 22.00 -1.50
N ILE A 39 5.75 21.82 -1.75
CA ILE A 39 6.25 21.51 -3.10
C ILE A 39 5.86 20.08 -3.50
N ASP A 40 6.25 19.09 -2.71
CA ASP A 40 6.11 17.67 -3.07
C ASP A 40 4.64 17.21 -3.01
N SER A 41 3.91 17.61 -1.96
CA SER A 41 2.51 17.21 -1.81
C SER A 41 1.63 17.79 -2.92
N PHE A 42 1.81 19.06 -3.27
CA PHE A 42 1.03 19.67 -4.34
C PHE A 42 1.46 19.21 -5.73
N TRP A 43 2.72 18.86 -5.92
CA TRP A 43 3.17 18.29 -7.19
C TRP A 43 2.36 17.04 -7.57
N PHE A 44 2.31 16.06 -6.67
CA PHE A 44 1.59 14.81 -6.93
C PHE A 44 0.07 14.98 -6.93
N PHE A 45 -0.45 15.90 -6.11
CA PHE A 45 -1.86 16.27 -6.13
C PHE A 45 -2.26 16.84 -7.50
N ASN A 46 -1.52 17.85 -7.98
CA ASN A 46 -1.79 18.49 -9.26
C ASN A 46 -1.61 17.52 -10.43
N SER A 47 -0.56 16.71 -10.42
CA SER A 47 -0.34 15.71 -11.45
C SER A 47 -1.50 14.69 -11.54
N GLY A 48 -2.09 14.29 -10.43
CA GLY A 48 -3.30 13.47 -10.41
C GLY A 48 -4.54 14.20 -10.94
N TYR A 49 -4.66 15.49 -10.63
CA TYR A 49 -5.72 16.34 -11.16
C TYR A 49 -5.61 16.56 -12.67
N ASP A 50 -4.40 16.78 -13.18
CA ASP A 50 -4.11 16.94 -14.61
C ASP A 50 -4.52 15.68 -15.37
N VAL A 51 -4.15 14.49 -14.89
CA VAL A 51 -4.56 13.22 -15.49
C VAL A 51 -6.08 13.07 -15.49
N LEU A 52 -6.76 13.46 -14.41
CA LEU A 52 -8.22 13.42 -14.33
C LEU A 52 -8.88 14.29 -15.42
N ASN A 53 -8.24 15.41 -15.80
CA ASN A 53 -8.69 16.31 -16.85
C ASN A 53 -8.19 15.95 -18.25
N GLY A 54 -7.53 14.80 -18.43
CA GLY A 54 -7.10 14.28 -19.71
C GLY A 54 -5.70 14.71 -20.17
N TYR A 55 -4.91 15.34 -19.30
CA TYR A 55 -3.52 15.65 -19.57
C TYR A 55 -2.63 14.45 -19.14
N TYR A 56 -1.66 14.11 -19.98
CA TYR A 56 -0.82 12.94 -19.74
C TYR A 56 0.61 13.32 -19.37
N PRO A 57 1.20 12.69 -18.32
CA PRO A 57 2.61 12.86 -17.97
C PRO A 57 3.51 12.55 -19.17
N PHE A 58 4.57 13.34 -19.33
CA PHE A 58 5.58 13.28 -20.42
C PHE A 58 5.07 13.64 -21.81
N LYS A 59 3.77 13.72 -22.04
CA LYS A 59 3.19 14.18 -23.30
C LYS A 59 2.76 15.65 -23.20
N ASP A 60 1.97 15.97 -22.19
CA ASP A 60 1.34 17.29 -22.05
C ASP A 60 2.01 18.14 -20.96
N TYR A 61 2.71 17.50 -20.02
CA TYR A 61 3.52 18.16 -19.00
C TYR A 61 4.70 17.27 -18.56
N TRP A 62 5.77 17.92 -18.09
CA TRP A 62 6.94 17.21 -17.58
C TRP A 62 6.75 16.81 -16.11
N THR A 63 7.22 15.61 -15.75
CA THR A 63 7.25 15.12 -14.37
C THR A 63 8.53 14.36 -14.09
N ILE A 64 9.07 14.52 -12.88
CA ILE A 64 10.22 13.74 -12.39
C ILE A 64 9.83 12.35 -11.91
N ALA A 65 8.56 12.18 -11.55
CA ALA A 65 8.02 10.88 -11.12
C ALA A 65 7.48 10.11 -12.32
N GLY A 66 7.53 8.79 -12.25
CA GLY A 66 6.87 7.95 -13.24
C GLY A 66 5.34 8.16 -13.22
N PRO A 67 4.63 7.77 -14.29
CA PRO A 67 3.20 8.07 -14.45
C PRO A 67 2.30 7.31 -13.45
N PHE A 68 2.81 6.28 -12.79
CA PHE A 68 2.04 5.39 -11.93
C PHE A 68 1.29 6.14 -10.82
N ILE A 69 1.98 7.03 -10.09
CA ILE A 69 1.39 7.76 -8.98
C ILE A 69 0.30 8.73 -9.47
N SER A 70 0.53 9.40 -10.61
CA SER A 70 -0.43 10.35 -11.20
C SER A 70 -1.72 9.65 -11.64
N PHE A 71 -1.62 8.52 -12.33
CA PHE A 71 -2.79 7.73 -12.75
C PHE A 71 -3.52 7.12 -11.55
N THR A 72 -2.80 6.61 -10.56
CA THR A 72 -3.41 6.06 -9.35
C THR A 72 -4.12 7.17 -8.57
N GLN A 73 -3.53 8.34 -8.45
CA GLN A 73 -4.19 9.47 -7.81
C GLN A 73 -5.43 9.96 -8.57
N ALA A 74 -5.35 10.04 -9.90
CA ALA A 74 -6.51 10.37 -10.73
C ALA A 74 -7.67 9.38 -10.54
N PHE A 75 -7.37 8.09 -10.36
CA PHE A 75 -8.38 7.09 -10.03
C PHE A 75 -9.08 7.40 -8.70
N PHE A 76 -8.33 7.74 -7.64
CA PHE A 76 -8.92 8.12 -6.35
C PHE A 76 -9.76 9.39 -6.47
N PHE A 77 -9.30 10.39 -7.22
CA PHE A 77 -10.06 11.61 -7.47
C PHE A 77 -11.35 11.35 -8.27
N LYS A 78 -11.30 10.46 -9.23
CA LYS A 78 -12.50 10.07 -10.01
C LYS A 78 -13.55 9.37 -9.15
N MET A 79 -13.13 8.55 -8.19
CA MET A 79 -14.03 7.76 -7.35
C MET A 79 -14.60 8.56 -6.17
N LEU A 80 -13.83 9.48 -5.59
CA LEU A 80 -14.14 10.11 -4.31
C LEU A 80 -14.20 11.65 -4.37
N GLY A 81 -13.97 12.21 -5.57
CA GLY A 81 -13.86 13.66 -5.76
C GLY A 81 -12.45 14.19 -5.46
N VAL A 82 -12.16 15.37 -6.01
CA VAL A 82 -10.89 16.07 -5.83
C VAL A 82 -10.89 16.73 -4.44
N SER A 83 -10.19 16.12 -3.51
CA SER A 83 -10.10 16.60 -2.13
C SER A 83 -8.81 16.13 -1.46
N TRP A 84 -8.39 16.83 -0.39
CA TRP A 84 -7.26 16.39 0.42
C TRP A 84 -7.48 15.01 1.05
N PHE A 85 -8.72 14.71 1.46
CA PHE A 85 -9.07 13.40 2.00
C PHE A 85 -8.79 12.27 0.99
N SER A 86 -9.26 12.40 -0.27
CA SER A 86 -9.03 11.39 -1.31
C SER A 86 -7.56 11.27 -1.68
N TYR A 87 -6.80 12.36 -1.57
CA TYR A 87 -5.36 12.37 -1.77
C TYR A 87 -4.62 11.56 -0.68
N VAL A 88 -4.89 11.86 0.58
CA VAL A 88 -4.30 11.14 1.71
C VAL A 88 -4.80 9.68 1.76
N LEU A 89 -6.04 9.41 1.33
CA LEU A 89 -6.58 8.05 1.29
C LEU A 89 -5.81 7.15 0.31
N HIS A 90 -5.33 7.69 -0.81
CA HIS A 90 -4.44 6.96 -1.71
C HIS A 90 -3.21 6.40 -0.95
N ALA A 91 -2.50 7.24 -0.22
CA ALA A 91 -1.37 6.82 0.61
C ALA A 91 -1.79 5.83 1.70
N SER A 92 -2.95 6.05 2.33
CA SER A 92 -3.49 5.19 3.38
C SER A 92 -3.77 3.76 2.89
N ILE A 93 -4.27 3.63 1.67
CA ILE A 93 -4.51 2.32 1.05
C ILE A 93 -3.18 1.59 0.76
N PHE A 94 -2.14 2.29 0.30
CA PHE A 94 -0.82 1.69 0.14
C PHE A 94 -0.20 1.28 1.48
N ASN A 95 -0.40 2.07 2.54
CA ASN A 95 0.00 1.70 3.89
C ASN A 95 -0.71 0.43 4.38
N PHE A 96 -2.00 0.30 4.09
CA PHE A 96 -2.75 -0.93 4.36
C PHE A 96 -2.19 -2.11 3.57
N PHE A 97 -1.90 -1.95 2.27
CA PHE A 97 -1.38 -3.04 1.45
C PHE A 97 -0.06 -3.60 1.98
N ILE A 98 0.91 -2.76 2.35
CA ILE A 98 2.17 -3.27 2.89
C ILE A 98 1.96 -3.95 4.25
N SER A 99 1.07 -3.42 5.09
CA SER A 99 0.77 -3.98 6.40
C SER A 99 0.11 -5.37 6.29
N ILE A 100 -0.86 -5.54 5.40
CA ILE A 100 -1.50 -6.85 5.19
C ILE A 100 -0.54 -7.85 4.53
N CYS A 101 0.32 -7.41 3.60
CA CYS A 101 1.34 -8.25 3.01
C CYS A 101 2.34 -8.73 4.06
N THR A 102 2.74 -7.88 4.99
CA THR A 102 3.59 -8.24 6.14
C THR A 102 2.91 -9.30 7.01
N PHE A 103 1.66 -9.04 7.44
CA PHE A 103 0.89 -10.00 8.23
C PHE A 103 0.82 -11.36 7.56
N TYR A 104 0.43 -11.36 6.28
CA TYR A 104 0.24 -12.60 5.52
C TYR A 104 1.56 -13.36 5.34
N THR A 105 2.64 -12.67 5.00
CA THR A 105 3.96 -13.27 4.78
C THR A 105 4.47 -13.92 6.06
N LEU A 106 4.50 -13.21 7.17
CA LEU A 106 4.96 -13.73 8.44
C LEU A 106 4.12 -14.92 8.93
N TYR A 107 2.79 -14.82 8.77
CA TYR A 107 1.88 -15.92 9.10
C TYR A 107 2.15 -17.16 8.23
N LYS A 108 2.43 -17.00 6.93
CA LYS A 108 2.78 -18.11 6.02
C LYS A 108 4.15 -18.71 6.34
N LEU A 109 5.07 -17.93 6.86
CA LEU A 109 6.36 -18.38 7.40
C LEU A 109 6.22 -19.07 8.77
N LYS A 110 4.99 -19.36 9.21
CA LYS A 110 4.67 -20.04 10.46
C LYS A 110 5.02 -19.25 11.74
N LEU A 111 5.19 -17.94 11.64
CA LEU A 111 5.23 -17.10 12.83
C LEU A 111 3.87 -17.13 13.53
N ASN A 112 3.89 -17.04 14.86
CA ASN A 112 2.65 -16.97 15.64
C ASN A 112 1.76 -15.82 15.13
N ILE A 113 0.45 -16.06 15.01
CA ILE A 113 -0.50 -15.11 14.43
C ILE A 113 -0.51 -13.76 15.17
N HIS A 114 -0.32 -13.75 16.50
CA HIS A 114 -0.28 -12.53 17.30
C HIS A 114 0.96 -11.69 16.97
N TYR A 115 2.14 -12.32 16.84
CA TYR A 115 3.36 -11.62 16.42
C TYR A 115 3.27 -11.13 14.98
N SER A 116 2.71 -11.94 14.07
CA SER A 116 2.48 -11.50 12.69
C SER A 116 1.59 -10.26 12.64
N PHE A 117 0.56 -10.20 13.48
CA PHE A 117 -0.32 -9.05 13.63
C PHE A 117 0.42 -7.83 14.21
N LEU A 118 1.18 -7.99 15.28
CA LEU A 118 1.95 -6.90 15.89
C LEU A 118 2.97 -6.29 14.92
N TYR A 119 3.69 -7.12 14.16
CA TYR A 119 4.62 -6.64 13.13
C TYR A 119 3.90 -5.89 12.01
N ALA A 120 2.71 -6.33 11.61
CA ALA A 120 1.90 -5.60 10.63
C ALA A 120 1.48 -4.21 11.14
N LEU A 121 1.14 -4.08 12.42
CA LEU A 121 0.82 -2.77 13.02
C LEU A 121 2.08 -1.88 13.11
N LEU A 122 3.25 -2.45 13.45
CA LEU A 122 4.52 -1.70 13.44
C LEU A 122 4.83 -1.18 12.03
N VAL A 123 4.66 -2.00 11.00
CA VAL A 123 4.83 -1.56 9.61
C VAL A 123 3.83 -0.46 9.25
N ALA A 124 2.58 -0.55 9.70
CA ALA A 124 1.58 0.50 9.48
C ALA A 124 1.99 1.86 10.04
N VAL A 125 2.74 1.88 11.15
CA VAL A 125 3.26 3.13 11.75
C VAL A 125 4.50 3.65 11.02
N LEU A 126 5.36 2.76 10.53
CA LEU A 126 6.69 3.10 10.02
C LEU A 126 6.73 3.33 8.50
N ALA A 127 5.83 2.70 7.74
CA ALA A 127 5.96 2.67 6.28
C ALA A 127 5.56 3.98 5.61
N TYR A 128 4.35 4.45 5.82
CA TYR A 128 3.80 5.60 5.08
C TYR A 128 3.56 6.86 5.91
N PRO A 129 3.19 6.79 7.19
CA PRO A 129 2.83 7.98 7.98
C PRO A 129 3.89 9.07 8.02
N SER A 130 5.16 8.75 7.85
CA SER A 130 6.25 9.74 7.79
C SER A 130 6.08 10.76 6.66
N ALA A 131 5.50 10.36 5.52
CA ALA A 131 5.14 11.24 4.42
C ALA A 131 3.67 11.69 4.51
N GLY A 132 2.79 10.81 4.95
CA GLY A 132 1.34 11.04 5.09
C GLY A 132 0.57 11.16 3.78
N THR A 133 1.17 11.75 2.76
CA THR A 133 0.63 11.97 1.42
C THR A 133 1.32 11.08 0.38
N PRO A 134 0.71 10.82 -0.80
CA PRO A 134 1.33 10.03 -1.85
C PRO A 134 2.71 10.56 -2.23
N TYR A 135 3.71 9.69 -2.17
CA TYR A 135 5.09 10.01 -2.49
C TYR A 135 5.73 8.87 -3.29
N VAL A 136 6.49 9.21 -4.35
CA VAL A 136 7.02 8.24 -5.31
C VAL A 136 7.95 7.21 -4.66
N ASP A 137 8.84 7.66 -3.77
CA ASP A 137 9.81 6.78 -3.11
C ASP A 137 9.14 5.79 -2.17
N HIS A 138 8.08 6.22 -1.47
CA HIS A 138 7.29 5.34 -0.60
C HIS A 138 6.53 4.30 -1.42
N HIS A 139 5.92 4.69 -2.55
CA HIS A 139 5.27 3.74 -3.44
C HIS A 139 6.26 2.73 -4.01
N ALA A 140 7.42 3.20 -4.50
CA ALA A 140 8.46 2.34 -5.02
C ALA A 140 8.99 1.36 -3.95
N SER A 141 9.24 1.85 -2.74
CA SER A 141 9.70 1.03 -1.61
C SER A 141 8.67 -0.02 -1.20
N ILE A 142 7.38 0.35 -1.13
CA ILE A 142 6.29 -0.57 -0.80
C ILE A 142 6.15 -1.66 -1.87
N LEU A 143 6.13 -1.28 -3.14
CA LEU A 143 6.03 -2.26 -4.24
C LEU A 143 7.24 -3.19 -4.29
N SER A 144 8.44 -2.66 -4.04
CA SER A 144 9.67 -3.46 -3.93
C SER A 144 9.61 -4.44 -2.76
N MET A 145 9.16 -4.00 -1.60
CA MET A 145 9.00 -4.87 -0.43
C MET A 145 7.96 -5.97 -0.68
N ILE A 146 6.83 -5.65 -1.31
CA ILE A 146 5.83 -6.65 -1.70
C ILE A 146 6.43 -7.67 -2.67
N ALA A 147 7.27 -7.25 -3.63
CA ALA A 147 7.96 -8.16 -4.53
C ALA A 147 8.92 -9.10 -3.77
N VAL A 148 9.65 -8.58 -2.77
CA VAL A 148 10.50 -9.38 -1.87
C VAL A 148 9.67 -10.39 -1.08
N PHE A 149 8.53 -9.99 -0.53
CA PHE A 149 7.61 -10.91 0.18
C PHE A 149 7.09 -12.01 -0.74
N CYS A 150 6.69 -11.68 -1.96
CA CYS A 150 6.29 -12.67 -2.95
C CYS A 150 7.42 -13.64 -3.28
N PHE A 151 8.66 -13.15 -3.37
CA PHE A 151 9.83 -14.00 -3.58
C PHE A 151 10.08 -14.96 -2.42
N ILE A 152 10.06 -14.46 -1.19
CA ILE A 152 10.22 -15.29 0.02
C ILE A 152 9.13 -16.37 0.07
N LEU A 153 7.88 -16.01 -0.22
CA LEU A 153 6.78 -16.96 -0.26
C LEU A 153 6.92 -17.97 -1.41
N ALA A 154 7.43 -17.56 -2.57
CA ALA A 154 7.70 -18.44 -3.70
C ALA A 154 8.76 -19.52 -3.36
N LEU A 155 9.79 -19.15 -2.61
CA LEU A 155 10.82 -20.08 -2.14
C LEU A 155 10.31 -21.06 -1.07
N ASN A 156 9.38 -20.61 -0.22
CA ASN A 156 8.88 -21.40 0.91
C ASN A 156 7.59 -22.17 0.58
N THR A 157 6.95 -21.86 -0.54
CA THR A 157 5.72 -22.54 -0.99
C THR A 157 5.86 -22.86 -2.47
N ASN A 158 5.45 -24.04 -2.88
CA ASN A 158 5.48 -24.44 -4.30
C ASN A 158 4.36 -23.79 -5.15
N LEU A 159 3.79 -22.69 -4.70
CA LEU A 159 2.70 -22.01 -5.39
C LEU A 159 3.24 -21.09 -6.50
N LYS A 160 3.01 -21.47 -7.75
CA LYS A 160 3.44 -20.72 -8.95
C LYS A 160 2.95 -19.28 -8.99
N ILE A 161 1.84 -18.96 -8.31
CA ILE A 161 1.27 -17.61 -8.26
C ILE A 161 2.26 -16.58 -7.68
N TYR A 162 3.07 -16.94 -6.69
CA TYR A 162 4.04 -16.02 -6.10
C TYR A 162 5.20 -15.72 -7.06
N TRP A 163 5.61 -16.68 -7.89
CA TRP A 163 6.60 -16.45 -8.95
C TRP A 163 6.08 -15.48 -9.99
N PHE A 164 4.82 -15.64 -10.40
CA PHE A 164 4.17 -14.75 -11.35
C PHE A 164 4.03 -13.32 -10.80
N LEU A 165 3.60 -13.17 -9.54
CA LEU A 165 3.50 -11.87 -8.87
C LEU A 165 4.86 -11.18 -8.76
N LYS A 166 5.92 -11.92 -8.37
CA LYS A 166 7.29 -11.39 -8.33
C LYS A 166 7.71 -10.79 -9.67
N VAL A 167 7.55 -11.53 -10.76
CA VAL A 167 7.96 -11.08 -12.09
C VAL A 167 7.19 -9.83 -12.51
N ASN A 168 5.88 -9.81 -12.32
CA ASN A 168 5.05 -8.67 -12.70
C ASN A 168 5.34 -7.41 -11.87
N PHE A 169 5.60 -7.55 -10.57
CA PHE A 169 5.97 -6.42 -9.71
C PHE A 169 7.34 -5.85 -10.09
N LEU A 170 8.34 -6.70 -10.31
CA LEU A 170 9.68 -6.25 -10.74
C LEU A 170 9.65 -5.54 -12.10
N ILE A 171 8.91 -6.07 -13.08
CA ILE A 171 8.80 -5.42 -14.40
C ILE A 171 8.16 -4.02 -14.29
N LYS A 172 7.21 -3.81 -13.37
CA LYS A 172 6.57 -2.49 -13.17
C LYS A 172 7.47 -1.48 -12.46
N ILE A 173 8.46 -1.92 -11.71
CA ILE A 173 9.42 -1.04 -11.00
C ILE A 173 10.49 -0.53 -11.95
N PHE A 174 10.89 -1.35 -12.95
CA PHE A 174 11.97 -1.04 -13.88
C PHE A 174 11.52 -0.48 -15.25
N LYS A 175 10.23 -0.24 -15.43
CA LYS A 175 9.65 0.51 -16.56
C LYS A 175 9.19 1.90 -16.12
#